data_1f29becd5bfe7fd34ac964ba50343e4c
#
_entry.id   1f29becd5bfe7fd34ac964ba50343e4c
#
_cell.length_a   1.000
_cell.length_b   1.000
_cell.length_c   1.000
_cell.angle_alpha   90.00
_cell.angle_beta   90.00
_cell.angle_gamma   90.00
#
_symmetry.space_group_name_H-M   'P 1'
#
loop_
_entity.id
_entity.type
_entity.pdbx_description
1 polymer ?
#
loop_
_entity_poly.entity_id
_entity_poly.type
_entity_poly.pdbx_seq_one_letter_code
_entity_poly.pdbx_strand_id
1 'polypeptide(L)'
;MSKLSLDSVEWGEFRIKDVFEVANSKPYHKDKLMLCNNGIEYVTRTSQNNGVEDIVSLESNYILNEANSISLGAENADFFYHENKYLTGNKMYCIKNQYINKFNGLFLVNIFRNSIKGAGFGYGKGLTGTRFKTRYILLPIDSKGKPNWQFMEDYIKQEMKVQSKKVASYYENRLIKLGFELLNLEVEWKEFFFTDIFKEIKRGKRLTKSNQIEGNTPYVSSTGINNGVDNFIGNDEKVRKYANNLSLANSGSVGSCFYHKYEYIASDHITALTSDYANEYVYKFMSTIISRLEEKYSFNREINDKRISREKLFLPIDKNDEPHWKYMSNFIKKLEKENIEKTLNHIYIYIYIYNC
;
A
#
# COMPACT_ATOMS: atom_id res chain seq x y z
N MET A 1 2.77 -22.31 -26.00
CA MET A 1 4.15 -22.07 -25.52
C MET A 1 4.25 -22.67 -24.12
N SER A 2 5.31 -23.44 -23.85
CA SER A 2 5.61 -23.96 -22.51
C SER A 2 5.83 -22.80 -21.54
N LYS A 3 5.39 -22.96 -20.28
CA LYS A 3 5.59 -21.96 -19.24
C LYS A 3 7.09 -21.80 -18.97
N LEU A 4 7.62 -20.57 -19.07
CA LEU A 4 8.98 -20.27 -18.67
C LEU A 4 9.12 -20.49 -17.16
N SER A 5 10.23 -21.14 -16.75
CA SER A 5 10.57 -21.36 -15.35
C SER A 5 11.99 -20.88 -15.07
N LEU A 6 12.24 -20.38 -13.88
CA LEU A 6 13.60 -20.01 -13.44
C LEU A 6 14.54 -21.23 -13.37
N ASP A 7 13.99 -22.44 -13.24
CA ASP A 7 14.75 -23.71 -13.24
C ASP A 7 15.09 -24.20 -14.65
N SER A 8 14.48 -23.62 -15.70
CA SER A 8 14.69 -24.03 -17.09
C SER A 8 15.76 -23.25 -17.82
N VAL A 9 16.47 -22.35 -17.12
CA VAL A 9 17.52 -21.52 -17.68
C VAL A 9 18.83 -21.71 -16.89
N GLU A 10 19.96 -21.65 -17.57
CA GLU A 10 21.25 -21.61 -16.91
C GLU A 10 21.53 -20.23 -16.30
N TRP A 11 22.25 -20.24 -15.17
CA TRP A 11 22.58 -19.02 -14.42
C TRP A 11 24.09 -18.82 -14.40
N GLY A 12 24.52 -17.60 -14.70
CA GLY A 12 25.95 -17.20 -14.60
C GLY A 12 26.14 -16.16 -13.49
N GLU A 13 27.29 -16.19 -12.87
CA GLU A 13 27.71 -15.20 -11.88
C GLU A 13 28.35 -13.99 -12.56
N PHE A 14 27.90 -12.81 -12.24
CA PHE A 14 28.40 -11.55 -12.79
C PHE A 14 28.69 -10.54 -11.68
N ARG A 15 29.80 -9.82 -11.85
CA ARG A 15 30.07 -8.67 -10.99
C ARG A 15 29.26 -7.47 -11.48
N ILE A 16 28.63 -6.73 -10.60
CA ILE A 16 27.77 -5.60 -10.96
C ILE A 16 28.44 -4.63 -11.93
N LYS A 17 29.67 -4.22 -11.64
CA LYS A 17 30.42 -3.26 -12.47
C LYS A 17 30.71 -3.73 -13.90
N ASP A 18 30.66 -5.04 -14.14
CA ASP A 18 31.01 -5.62 -15.46
C ASP A 18 29.78 -5.66 -16.37
N VAL A 19 28.57 -5.51 -15.78
CA VAL A 19 27.30 -5.53 -16.50
C VAL A 19 26.62 -4.17 -16.45
N PHE A 20 26.73 -3.43 -15.34
CA PHE A 20 25.98 -2.19 -15.11
C PHE A 20 26.89 -1.01 -14.83
N GLU A 21 26.51 0.15 -15.37
CA GLU A 21 27.02 1.41 -14.88
C GLU A 21 26.23 1.82 -13.63
N VAL A 22 26.96 2.12 -12.56
CA VAL A 22 26.38 2.63 -11.30
C VAL A 22 26.94 4.02 -11.07
N ALA A 23 26.15 5.05 -11.31
CA ALA A 23 26.54 6.45 -11.21
C ALA A 23 25.94 7.09 -9.96
N ASN A 24 26.68 8.09 -9.40
CA ASN A 24 26.10 8.96 -8.40
C ASN A 24 25.07 9.87 -9.06
N SER A 25 23.87 9.93 -8.50
CA SER A 25 22.87 10.88 -8.94
C SER A 25 23.16 12.28 -8.40
N LYS A 26 22.79 13.32 -9.17
CA LYS A 26 22.85 14.71 -8.71
C LYS A 26 21.78 14.94 -7.66
N PRO A 27 22.17 15.30 -6.41
CA PRO A 27 21.17 15.53 -5.37
C PRO A 27 20.50 16.90 -5.49
N TYR A 28 19.20 16.94 -5.23
CA TYR A 28 18.41 18.16 -5.07
C TYR A 28 17.75 18.14 -3.69
N HIS A 29 17.67 19.32 -3.04
CA HIS A 29 17.00 19.46 -1.76
C HIS A 29 15.53 19.83 -2.00
N LYS A 30 14.62 19.14 -1.34
CA LYS A 30 13.17 19.31 -1.46
C LYS A 30 12.72 20.77 -1.33
N ASP A 31 13.27 21.49 -0.36
CA ASP A 31 12.93 22.90 -0.08
C ASP A 31 13.21 23.86 -1.25
N LYS A 32 13.99 23.40 -2.24
CA LYS A 32 14.33 24.17 -3.44
C LYS A 32 13.55 23.73 -4.68
N LEU A 33 12.66 22.79 -4.54
CA LEU A 33 11.86 22.22 -5.63
C LEU A 33 10.43 22.75 -5.55
N MET A 34 9.85 23.08 -6.69
CA MET A 34 8.45 23.49 -6.77
C MET A 34 7.59 22.25 -6.99
N LEU A 35 6.71 21.95 -6.03
CA LEU A 35 5.74 20.86 -6.13
C LEU A 35 4.69 21.16 -7.18
N CYS A 36 4.25 20.15 -7.92
CA CYS A 36 3.19 20.26 -8.91
C CYS A 36 2.46 18.92 -9.10
N ASN A 37 1.28 18.96 -9.75
CA ASN A 37 0.50 17.74 -10.01
C ASN A 37 0.91 17.02 -11.30
N ASN A 38 1.64 17.70 -12.19
CA ASN A 38 2.05 17.15 -13.48
C ASN A 38 3.47 17.64 -13.80
N GLY A 39 4.45 16.82 -13.49
CA GLY A 39 5.86 17.18 -13.63
C GLY A 39 6.75 15.95 -13.69
N ILE A 40 7.91 16.02 -13.03
CA ILE A 40 8.90 14.96 -12.99
C ILE A 40 8.96 14.33 -11.60
N GLU A 41 9.21 13.02 -11.53
CA GLU A 41 9.36 12.29 -10.27
C GLU A 41 10.58 12.77 -9.49
N TYR A 42 10.39 13.09 -8.21
CA TYR A 42 11.46 13.32 -7.25
C TYR A 42 11.63 12.07 -6.38
N VAL A 43 12.71 11.35 -6.63
CA VAL A 43 13.00 10.04 -6.03
C VAL A 43 13.97 10.21 -4.87
N THR A 44 13.64 9.62 -3.74
CA THR A 44 14.44 9.69 -2.52
C THR A 44 14.70 8.30 -1.93
N ARG A 45 15.22 8.26 -0.72
CA ARG A 45 15.48 7.02 0.02
C ARG A 45 14.24 6.46 0.71
N THR A 46 13.05 6.92 0.36
CA THR A 46 11.82 6.30 0.89
C THR A 46 11.63 4.90 0.32
N SER A 47 11.16 3.97 1.14
CA SER A 47 10.78 2.62 0.72
C SER A 47 9.34 2.56 0.19
N GLN A 48 8.61 3.68 0.22
CA GLN A 48 7.22 3.80 -0.24
C GLN A 48 7.17 4.28 -1.70
N ASN A 49 6.06 3.99 -2.37
CA ASN A 49 5.71 4.55 -3.68
C ASN A 49 6.86 4.48 -4.71
N ASN A 50 7.52 3.34 -4.85
CA ASN A 50 8.69 3.14 -5.74
C ASN A 50 9.84 4.17 -5.51
N GLY A 51 10.00 4.66 -4.28
CA GLY A 51 10.99 5.69 -3.97
C GLY A 51 10.58 7.10 -4.38
N VAL A 52 9.41 7.29 -4.99
CA VAL A 52 8.89 8.62 -5.39
C VAL A 52 8.30 9.31 -4.16
N GLU A 53 8.92 10.39 -3.75
CA GLU A 53 8.46 11.21 -2.63
C GLU A 53 7.47 12.28 -3.07
N ASP A 54 7.73 12.92 -4.21
CA ASP A 54 6.90 13.99 -4.76
C ASP A 54 6.99 14.06 -6.28
N ILE A 55 6.10 14.85 -6.88
CA ILE A 55 6.17 15.30 -8.28
C ILE A 55 6.53 16.77 -8.27
N VAL A 56 7.52 17.16 -9.06
CA VAL A 56 8.07 18.52 -9.08
C VAL A 56 8.12 19.10 -10.50
N SER A 57 8.07 20.42 -10.59
CA SER A 57 8.19 21.13 -11.88
C SER A 57 9.57 20.89 -12.48
N LEU A 58 9.61 20.66 -13.79
CA LEU A 58 10.85 20.48 -14.53
C LEU A 58 11.47 21.86 -14.85
N GLU A 59 12.73 22.05 -14.49
CA GLU A 59 13.51 23.23 -14.86
C GLU A 59 14.66 22.85 -15.80
N SER A 60 15.03 23.77 -16.69
CA SER A 60 16.03 23.53 -17.73
C SER A 60 17.45 23.26 -17.22
N ASN A 61 17.76 23.68 -16.00
CA ASN A 61 19.06 23.49 -15.34
C ASN A 61 19.17 22.18 -14.53
N TYR A 62 18.11 21.38 -14.50
CA TYR A 62 18.13 20.10 -13.78
C TYR A 62 18.89 19.02 -14.55
N ILE A 63 19.77 18.31 -13.85
CA ILE A 63 20.46 17.11 -14.33
C ILE A 63 19.62 15.90 -13.91
N LEU A 64 18.99 15.29 -14.90
CA LEU A 64 18.08 14.15 -14.69
C LEU A 64 18.85 12.84 -14.74
N ASN A 65 18.37 11.85 -13.97
CA ASN A 65 18.75 10.47 -14.17
C ASN A 65 18.07 9.91 -15.43
N GLU A 66 18.71 8.92 -16.04
CA GLU A 66 18.21 8.33 -17.28
C GLU A 66 16.90 7.56 -17.05
N ALA A 67 16.05 7.59 -18.07
CA ALA A 67 14.91 6.69 -18.19
C ALA A 67 15.36 5.23 -18.31
N ASN A 68 14.46 4.28 -18.05
CA ASN A 68 14.78 2.84 -18.08
C ASN A 68 16.01 2.50 -17.22
N SER A 69 16.03 3.02 -16.01
CA SER A 69 17.11 2.79 -15.05
C SER A 69 16.59 2.36 -13.69
N ILE A 70 17.49 1.91 -12.82
CA ILE A 70 17.14 1.48 -11.47
C ILE A 70 17.79 2.43 -10.47
N SER A 71 17.00 3.01 -9.59
CA SER A 71 17.50 3.81 -8.46
C SER A 71 17.96 2.90 -7.32
N LEU A 72 19.00 3.33 -6.59
CA LEU A 72 19.46 2.73 -5.34
C LEU A 72 19.53 3.82 -4.28
N GLY A 73 18.77 3.68 -3.20
CA GLY A 73 18.88 4.49 -1.99
C GLY A 73 19.93 3.89 -1.06
N ALA A 74 21.00 4.64 -0.76
CA ALA A 74 22.14 4.08 -0.03
C ALA A 74 21.82 3.68 1.43
N GLU A 75 20.91 4.38 2.10
CA GLU A 75 20.68 4.20 3.54
C GLU A 75 19.71 3.06 3.86
N ASN A 76 18.66 2.88 3.05
CA ASN A 76 17.69 1.80 3.18
C ASN A 76 18.01 0.60 2.29
N ALA A 77 18.97 0.77 1.34
CA ALA A 77 19.39 -0.25 0.37
C ALA A 77 18.23 -0.75 -0.51
N ASP A 78 17.28 0.14 -0.83
CA ASP A 78 16.14 -0.15 -1.71
C ASP A 78 16.47 0.13 -3.17
N PHE A 79 15.86 -0.68 -4.04
CA PHE A 79 15.99 -0.57 -5.49
C PHE A 79 14.63 -0.42 -6.13
N PHE A 80 14.50 0.55 -7.07
CA PHE A 80 13.26 0.77 -7.82
C PHE A 80 13.56 1.04 -9.29
N TYR A 81 12.78 0.43 -10.17
CA TYR A 81 12.85 0.70 -11.61
C TYR A 81 12.04 1.97 -11.96
N HIS A 82 12.60 2.83 -12.81
CA HIS A 82 11.98 4.04 -13.33
C HIS A 82 11.91 4.00 -14.85
N GLU A 83 10.70 4.07 -15.38
CA GLU A 83 10.44 4.09 -16.84
C GLU A 83 10.80 5.45 -17.45
N ASN A 84 10.62 6.53 -16.69
CA ASN A 84 10.87 7.91 -17.11
C ASN A 84 12.15 8.46 -16.48
N LYS A 85 12.62 9.60 -16.99
CA LYS A 85 13.68 10.39 -16.35
C LYS A 85 13.17 10.95 -15.01
N TYR A 86 14.05 11.08 -14.03
CA TYR A 86 13.71 11.52 -12.68
C TYR A 86 14.81 12.33 -12.01
N LEU A 87 14.44 13.13 -11.02
CA LEU A 87 15.34 13.81 -10.09
C LEU A 87 15.56 12.97 -8.84
N THR A 88 16.64 13.23 -8.11
CA THR A 88 16.91 12.52 -6.86
C THR A 88 17.27 13.43 -5.70
N GLY A 89 16.95 12.94 -4.51
CA GLY A 89 17.50 13.46 -3.25
C GLY A 89 18.93 13.01 -2.98
N ASN A 90 19.37 13.20 -1.74
CA ASN A 90 20.73 12.86 -1.30
C ASN A 90 20.98 11.36 -1.23
N LYS A 91 22.25 10.94 -1.50
CA LYS A 91 22.73 9.56 -1.36
C LYS A 91 21.97 8.56 -2.22
N MET A 92 21.61 8.99 -3.43
CA MET A 92 20.99 8.16 -4.45
C MET A 92 21.97 7.81 -5.55
N TYR A 93 21.79 6.64 -6.15
CA TYR A 93 22.55 6.15 -7.29
C TYR A 93 21.61 5.73 -8.40
N CYS A 94 22.07 5.92 -9.65
CA CYS A 94 21.40 5.43 -10.85
C CYS A 94 22.18 4.24 -11.40
N ILE A 95 21.50 3.12 -11.59
CA ILE A 95 22.03 1.89 -12.17
C ILE A 95 21.45 1.76 -13.56
N LYS A 96 22.29 1.70 -14.57
CA LYS A 96 21.84 1.66 -15.97
C LYS A 96 22.63 0.66 -16.82
N ASN A 97 21.98 0.20 -17.87
CA ASN A 97 22.52 -0.57 -18.97
C ASN A 97 21.60 -0.36 -20.18
N GLN A 98 22.13 -0.30 -21.40
CA GLN A 98 21.36 -0.04 -22.63
C GLN A 98 20.23 -1.05 -22.91
N TYR A 99 20.28 -2.23 -22.32
CA TYR A 99 19.29 -3.30 -22.51
C TYR A 99 18.17 -3.28 -21.44
N ILE A 100 18.26 -2.40 -20.43
CA ILE A 100 17.22 -2.32 -19.41
C ILE A 100 15.94 -1.72 -20.01
N ASN A 101 14.84 -2.40 -19.79
CA ASN A 101 13.48 -1.96 -20.10
C ASN A 101 12.55 -2.25 -18.91
N LYS A 102 11.27 -1.91 -19.05
CA LYS A 102 10.27 -2.10 -18.00
C LYS A 102 10.23 -3.50 -17.42
N PHE A 103 10.33 -4.52 -18.25
CA PHE A 103 10.14 -5.90 -17.81
C PHE A 103 11.40 -6.46 -17.16
N ASN A 104 12.52 -6.43 -17.89
CA ASN A 104 13.78 -6.94 -17.33
C ASN A 104 14.29 -6.06 -16.18
N GLY A 105 13.96 -4.75 -16.13
CA GLY A 105 14.23 -3.88 -15.00
C GLY A 105 13.54 -4.35 -13.71
N LEU A 106 12.29 -4.79 -13.79
CA LEU A 106 11.57 -5.39 -12.64
C LEU A 106 12.19 -6.72 -12.20
N PHE A 107 12.67 -7.55 -13.15
CA PHE A 107 13.42 -8.76 -12.83
C PHE A 107 14.70 -8.42 -12.06
N LEU A 108 15.49 -7.47 -12.57
CA LEU A 108 16.74 -7.02 -11.97
C LEU A 108 16.56 -6.43 -10.57
N VAL A 109 15.50 -5.67 -10.30
CA VAL A 109 15.21 -5.17 -8.96
C VAL A 109 15.16 -6.31 -7.94
N ASN A 110 14.51 -7.43 -8.28
CA ASN A 110 14.47 -8.60 -7.40
C ASN A 110 15.85 -9.27 -7.24
N ILE A 111 16.64 -9.38 -8.33
CA ILE A 111 18.00 -9.89 -8.27
C ILE A 111 18.87 -9.03 -7.36
N PHE A 112 18.80 -7.70 -7.47
CA PHE A 112 19.59 -6.78 -6.64
C PHE A 112 19.21 -6.88 -5.17
N ARG A 113 17.91 -6.90 -4.86
CA ARG A 113 17.40 -7.10 -3.48
C ARG A 113 17.90 -8.43 -2.89
N ASN A 114 17.80 -9.51 -3.65
CA ASN A 114 18.29 -10.83 -3.20
C ASN A 114 19.81 -10.84 -2.99
N SER A 115 20.59 -10.14 -3.81
CA SER A 115 22.06 -10.09 -3.69
C SER A 115 22.57 -9.46 -2.40
N ILE A 116 21.72 -8.66 -1.73
CA ILE A 116 22.06 -7.96 -0.49
C ILE A 116 21.35 -8.52 0.74
N LYS A 117 20.44 -9.49 0.55
CA LYS A 117 19.71 -10.10 1.65
C LYS A 117 20.65 -10.71 2.68
N GLY A 118 20.46 -10.39 3.95
CA GLY A 118 21.32 -10.85 5.05
C GLY A 118 22.69 -10.16 5.14
N ALA A 119 23.03 -9.22 4.27
CA ALA A 119 24.33 -8.50 4.31
C ALA A 119 24.36 -7.34 5.33
N GLY A 120 23.23 -7.07 6.00
CA GLY A 120 23.12 -6.07 7.05
C GLY A 120 23.29 -4.63 6.55
N PHE A 121 22.93 -4.35 5.28
CA PHE A 121 22.84 -2.98 4.80
C PHE A 121 21.58 -2.29 5.34
N GLY A 122 21.72 -0.98 5.62
CA GLY A 122 20.66 -0.18 6.21
C GLY A 122 21.22 1.04 6.93
N TYR A 123 20.45 1.62 7.84
CA TYR A 123 20.89 2.75 8.63
C TYR A 123 22.17 2.41 9.42
N GLY A 124 23.23 3.21 9.27
CA GLY A 124 24.55 2.96 9.88
C GLY A 124 25.52 2.15 8.99
N LYS A 125 25.04 1.33 8.05
CA LYS A 125 25.86 0.59 7.08
C LYS A 125 25.29 0.75 5.67
N GLY A 126 25.32 1.97 5.12
CA GLY A 126 24.76 2.26 3.81
C GLY A 126 25.35 1.45 2.66
N LEU A 127 24.50 1.06 1.71
CA LEU A 127 24.90 0.45 0.44
C LEU A 127 25.28 1.54 -0.56
N THR A 128 26.54 1.99 -0.52
CA THR A 128 27.06 2.97 -1.49
C THR A 128 27.23 2.35 -2.87
N GLY A 129 27.26 3.18 -3.93
CA GLY A 129 27.51 2.72 -5.29
C GLY A 129 28.85 1.95 -5.42
N THR A 130 29.89 2.37 -4.70
CA THR A 130 31.17 1.66 -4.66
C THR A 130 31.04 0.26 -4.07
N ARG A 131 30.29 0.13 -2.96
CA ARG A 131 30.04 -1.19 -2.34
C ARG A 131 29.19 -2.07 -3.26
N PHE A 132 28.18 -1.50 -3.90
CA PHE A 132 27.31 -2.25 -4.82
C PHE A 132 28.05 -2.72 -6.06
N LYS A 133 28.89 -1.90 -6.68
CA LYS A 133 29.73 -2.26 -7.84
C LYS A 133 30.57 -3.52 -7.63
N THR A 134 30.99 -3.80 -6.41
CA THR A 134 31.85 -4.94 -6.09
C THR A 134 31.09 -6.24 -5.84
N ARG A 135 29.76 -6.19 -5.76
CA ARG A 135 28.94 -7.37 -5.48
C ARG A 135 28.79 -8.26 -6.72
N TYR A 136 28.54 -9.53 -6.45
CA TYR A 136 28.19 -10.52 -7.45
C TYR A 136 26.68 -10.78 -7.43
N ILE A 137 26.14 -11.05 -8.61
CA ILE A 137 24.76 -11.43 -8.84
C ILE A 137 24.68 -12.61 -9.78
N LEU A 138 23.63 -13.39 -9.66
CA LEU A 138 23.29 -14.44 -10.61
C LEU A 138 22.30 -13.88 -11.63
N LEU A 139 22.58 -14.05 -12.91
CA LEU A 139 21.69 -13.71 -14.01
C LEU A 139 21.48 -14.92 -14.92
N PRO A 140 20.29 -15.08 -15.52
CA PRO A 140 20.10 -16.03 -16.61
C PRO A 140 21.09 -15.75 -17.72
N ILE A 141 21.66 -16.79 -18.31
CA ILE A 141 22.64 -16.67 -19.41
C ILE A 141 22.08 -17.21 -20.71
N ASP A 142 22.59 -16.66 -21.81
CA ASP A 142 22.37 -17.16 -23.16
C ASP A 142 23.39 -18.26 -23.52
N SER A 143 23.29 -18.83 -24.72
CA SER A 143 24.19 -19.86 -25.21
C SER A 143 25.66 -19.39 -25.34
N LYS A 144 25.93 -18.10 -25.18
CA LYS A 144 27.28 -17.50 -25.21
C LYS A 144 27.79 -17.14 -23.82
N GLY A 145 27.04 -17.52 -22.76
CA GLY A 145 27.38 -17.20 -21.39
C GLY A 145 27.19 -15.71 -21.02
N LYS A 146 26.42 -14.92 -21.81
CA LYS A 146 26.10 -13.52 -21.54
C LYS A 146 24.73 -13.39 -20.87
N PRO A 147 24.45 -12.27 -20.16
CA PRO A 147 23.12 -12.04 -19.58
C PRO A 147 22.00 -12.18 -20.63
N ASN A 148 21.04 -13.06 -20.37
CA ASN A 148 19.91 -13.33 -21.26
C ASN A 148 18.78 -12.32 -20.97
N TRP A 149 18.91 -11.13 -21.54
CA TRP A 149 17.95 -10.02 -21.38
C TRP A 149 16.55 -10.39 -21.85
N GLN A 150 16.46 -11.17 -22.97
CA GLN A 150 15.19 -11.60 -23.52
C GLN A 150 14.45 -12.55 -22.57
N PHE A 151 15.16 -13.53 -21.98
CA PHE A 151 14.54 -14.41 -21.00
C PHE A 151 13.97 -13.63 -19.81
N MET A 152 14.73 -12.69 -19.26
CA MET A 152 14.27 -11.86 -18.12
C MET A 152 13.02 -11.07 -18.47
N GLU A 153 12.97 -10.52 -19.68
CA GLU A 153 11.81 -9.78 -20.20
C GLU A 153 10.59 -10.69 -20.36
N ASP A 154 10.75 -11.81 -21.05
CA ASP A 154 9.65 -12.74 -21.34
C ASP A 154 9.11 -13.42 -20.07
N TYR A 155 9.98 -13.70 -19.11
CA TYR A 155 9.59 -14.23 -17.82
C TYR A 155 8.67 -13.26 -17.06
N ILE A 156 9.04 -11.98 -16.98
CA ILE A 156 8.20 -10.96 -16.32
C ILE A 156 6.89 -10.75 -17.08
N LYS A 157 6.90 -10.68 -18.41
CA LYS A 157 5.66 -10.59 -19.19
C LYS A 157 4.73 -11.76 -18.91
N GLN A 158 5.26 -12.97 -18.85
CA GLN A 158 4.49 -14.17 -18.50
C GLN A 158 3.88 -14.06 -17.09
N GLU A 159 4.69 -13.71 -16.08
CA GLU A 159 4.21 -13.60 -14.70
C GLU A 159 3.16 -12.48 -14.55
N MET A 160 3.36 -11.32 -15.16
CA MET A 160 2.37 -10.24 -15.18
C MET A 160 1.06 -10.69 -15.81
N LYS A 161 1.10 -11.42 -16.94
CA LYS A 161 -0.10 -11.99 -17.57
C LYS A 161 -0.83 -12.97 -16.66
N VAL A 162 -0.09 -13.85 -15.99
CA VAL A 162 -0.67 -14.81 -15.04
C VAL A 162 -1.33 -14.09 -13.86
N GLN A 163 -0.66 -13.10 -13.29
CA GLN A 163 -1.22 -12.34 -12.17
C GLN A 163 -2.42 -11.49 -12.60
N SER A 164 -2.35 -10.81 -13.75
CA SER A 164 -3.48 -10.03 -14.27
C SER A 164 -4.74 -10.88 -14.46
N LYS A 165 -4.60 -12.11 -14.99
CA LYS A 165 -5.72 -13.04 -15.13
C LYS A 165 -6.30 -13.46 -13.77
N LYS A 166 -5.44 -13.74 -12.78
CA LYS A 166 -5.92 -14.09 -11.43
C LYS A 166 -6.69 -12.93 -10.79
N VAL A 167 -6.17 -11.70 -10.92
CA VAL A 167 -6.83 -10.50 -10.40
C VAL A 167 -8.14 -10.23 -11.13
N ALA A 168 -8.19 -10.35 -12.46
CA ALA A 168 -9.42 -10.21 -13.25
C ALA A 168 -10.47 -11.22 -12.78
N SER A 169 -10.12 -12.50 -12.70
CA SER A 169 -11.05 -13.56 -12.24
C SER A 169 -11.55 -13.33 -10.81
N TYR A 170 -10.71 -12.84 -9.92
CA TYR A 170 -11.14 -12.47 -8.57
C TYR A 170 -12.19 -11.35 -8.58
N TYR A 171 -11.96 -10.28 -9.34
CA TYR A 171 -12.90 -9.16 -9.43
C TYR A 171 -14.18 -9.49 -10.19
N GLU A 172 -14.14 -10.32 -11.24
CA GLU A 172 -15.34 -10.83 -11.92
C GLU A 172 -16.22 -11.61 -10.95
N ASN A 173 -15.65 -12.53 -10.18
CA ASN A 173 -16.36 -13.25 -9.14
C ASN A 173 -16.92 -12.33 -8.05
N ARG A 174 -16.22 -11.25 -7.73
CA ARG A 174 -16.69 -10.26 -6.76
C ARG A 174 -17.87 -9.48 -7.30
N LEU A 175 -17.85 -9.07 -8.59
CA LEU A 175 -18.98 -8.39 -9.25
C LEU A 175 -20.26 -9.26 -9.22
N ILE A 176 -20.14 -10.55 -9.52
CA ILE A 176 -21.27 -11.49 -9.46
C ILE A 176 -21.88 -11.50 -8.06
N LYS A 177 -21.06 -11.53 -7.02
CA LYS A 177 -21.52 -11.55 -5.62
C LYS A 177 -22.16 -10.22 -5.16
N LEU A 178 -21.78 -9.09 -5.74
CA LEU A 178 -22.36 -7.79 -5.39
C LEU A 178 -23.81 -7.65 -5.87
N GLY A 179 -24.19 -8.36 -6.94
CA GLY A 179 -25.55 -8.32 -7.51
C GLY A 179 -25.91 -6.98 -8.15
N PHE A 180 -27.18 -6.86 -8.52
CA PHE A 180 -27.75 -5.65 -9.10
C PHE A 180 -28.92 -5.18 -8.23
N GLU A 181 -28.72 -4.12 -7.46
CA GLU A 181 -29.82 -3.42 -6.80
C GLU A 181 -29.85 -1.95 -7.28
N LEU A 182 -31.05 -1.50 -7.68
CA LEU A 182 -31.29 -0.09 -7.98
C LEU A 182 -31.23 0.69 -6.67
N LEU A 183 -30.40 1.72 -6.64
CA LEU A 183 -30.28 2.61 -5.50
C LEU A 183 -31.08 3.88 -5.78
N ASN A 184 -32.11 4.17 -4.98
CA ASN A 184 -32.68 5.50 -4.92
C ASN A 184 -31.69 6.41 -4.19
N LEU A 185 -31.23 7.49 -4.82
CA LEU A 185 -30.24 8.42 -4.26
C LEU A 185 -30.88 9.50 -3.38
N GLU A 186 -32.20 9.69 -3.49
CA GLU A 186 -32.93 10.64 -2.64
C GLU A 186 -33.30 9.98 -1.32
N VAL A 187 -32.62 10.36 -0.27
CA VAL A 187 -32.89 9.92 1.10
C VAL A 187 -32.81 11.09 2.06
N GLU A 188 -33.64 11.09 3.07
CA GLU A 188 -33.55 12.01 4.18
C GLU A 188 -32.51 11.56 5.18
N TRP A 189 -31.97 12.50 5.97
CA TRP A 189 -30.91 12.26 6.92
C TRP A 189 -31.29 12.79 8.29
N LYS A 190 -30.89 12.05 9.35
CA LYS A 190 -31.17 12.40 10.74
C LYS A 190 -29.99 12.10 11.64
N GLU A 191 -29.90 12.79 12.76
CA GLU A 191 -28.88 12.56 13.78
C GLU A 191 -29.30 11.44 14.73
N PHE A 192 -28.36 10.52 15.02
CA PHE A 192 -28.50 9.44 16.00
C PHE A 192 -27.32 9.48 16.96
N PHE A 193 -27.55 9.25 18.25
CA PHE A 193 -26.44 9.09 19.17
C PHE A 193 -25.65 7.81 18.86
N PHE A 194 -24.35 7.81 19.15
CA PHE A 194 -23.53 6.60 19.02
C PHE A 194 -24.12 5.44 19.83
N THR A 195 -24.68 5.72 21.00
CA THR A 195 -25.33 4.75 21.88
C THR A 195 -26.59 4.11 21.29
N ASP A 196 -27.24 4.75 20.33
CA ASP A 196 -28.42 4.21 19.65
C ASP A 196 -28.01 3.29 18.49
N ILE A 197 -26.83 3.50 17.93
CA ILE A 197 -26.30 2.76 16.78
C ILE A 197 -25.41 1.58 17.18
N PHE A 198 -24.60 1.78 18.23
CA PHE A 198 -23.63 0.78 18.69
C PHE A 198 -24.03 0.21 20.05
N LYS A 199 -24.31 -1.09 20.09
CA LYS A 199 -24.60 -1.80 21.35
C LYS A 199 -23.38 -1.94 22.25
N GLU A 200 -22.18 -1.96 21.66
CA GLU A 200 -20.92 -2.02 22.39
C GLU A 200 -20.00 -0.90 21.90
N ILE A 201 -19.62 -0.04 22.85
CA ILE A 201 -18.62 1.01 22.69
C ILE A 201 -17.57 0.75 23.75
N LYS A 202 -16.48 0.08 23.40
CA LYS A 202 -15.55 -0.44 24.40
C LYS A 202 -14.11 -0.22 24.02
N ARG A 203 -13.36 0.40 24.94
CA ARG A 203 -11.96 0.68 24.79
C ARG A 203 -11.14 -0.63 24.82
N GLY A 204 -10.05 -0.68 24.03
CA GLY A 204 -9.06 -1.71 24.10
C GLY A 204 -8.27 -1.68 25.42
N LYS A 205 -7.15 -2.37 25.49
CA LYS A 205 -6.33 -2.49 26.69
C LYS A 205 -4.87 -2.19 26.39
N ARG A 206 -4.24 -1.44 27.32
CA ARG A 206 -2.83 -1.07 27.19
C ARG A 206 -1.93 -2.30 27.13
N LEU A 207 -1.09 -2.35 26.12
CA LEU A 207 -0.02 -3.33 25.94
C LEU A 207 1.21 -2.61 25.40
N THR A 208 2.27 -2.55 26.19
CA THR A 208 3.54 -1.92 25.77
C THR A 208 4.28 -2.80 24.78
N LYS A 209 5.11 -2.20 23.92
CA LYS A 209 5.91 -2.96 22.93
C LYS A 209 6.77 -4.06 23.58
N SER A 210 7.32 -3.81 24.76
CA SER A 210 8.12 -4.79 25.51
C SER A 210 7.33 -6.02 25.98
N ASN A 211 6.01 -5.91 26.06
CA ASN A 211 5.12 -7.01 26.48
C ASN A 211 4.42 -7.67 25.29
N GLN A 212 4.68 -7.23 24.06
CA GLN A 212 4.17 -7.87 22.85
C GLN A 212 4.98 -9.14 22.57
N ILE A 213 4.28 -10.24 22.34
CA ILE A 213 4.83 -11.52 21.90
C ILE A 213 4.61 -11.61 20.39
N GLU A 214 5.60 -12.01 19.63
CA GLU A 214 5.48 -12.22 18.19
C GLU A 214 4.38 -13.24 17.86
N GLY A 215 3.56 -12.96 16.82
CA GLY A 215 2.44 -13.83 16.44
C GLY A 215 1.73 -13.34 15.20
N ASN A 216 0.50 -13.84 14.97
CA ASN A 216 -0.23 -13.60 13.72
C ASN A 216 -1.53 -12.78 13.90
N THR A 217 -1.87 -12.37 15.13
CA THR A 217 -3.07 -11.57 15.37
C THR A 217 -2.75 -10.09 15.18
N PRO A 218 -3.47 -9.36 14.32
CA PRO A 218 -3.28 -7.93 14.14
C PRO A 218 -3.43 -7.16 15.45
N TYR A 219 -2.46 -6.32 15.77
CA TYR A 219 -2.52 -5.35 16.86
C TYR A 219 -2.88 -3.98 16.31
N VAL A 220 -4.06 -3.51 16.67
CA VAL A 220 -4.61 -2.23 16.18
C VAL A 220 -4.33 -1.14 17.19
N SER A 221 -3.67 -0.08 16.74
CA SER A 221 -3.32 1.10 17.52
C SER A 221 -3.80 2.40 16.85
N SER A 222 -3.49 3.54 17.45
CA SER A 222 -3.94 4.86 16.98
C SER A 222 -3.16 5.39 15.76
N THR A 223 -2.80 4.53 14.82
CA THR A 223 -2.22 4.94 13.54
C THR A 223 -3.29 5.13 12.48
N GLY A 224 -3.13 6.13 11.61
CA GLY A 224 -4.03 6.40 10.48
C GLY A 224 -3.68 5.62 9.19
N ILE A 225 -2.62 4.81 9.21
CA ILE A 225 -2.17 4.01 8.07
C ILE A 225 -2.40 2.52 8.30
N ASN A 226 -2.30 1.70 7.25
CA ASN A 226 -2.45 0.24 7.30
C ASN A 226 -3.73 -0.22 8.03
N ASN A 227 -4.85 0.49 7.89
CA ASN A 227 -6.10 0.24 8.61
C ASN A 227 -5.92 0.18 10.15
N GLY A 228 -5.00 0.98 10.70
CA GLY A 228 -4.72 0.99 12.14
C GLY A 228 -3.85 -0.17 12.64
N VAL A 229 -3.46 -1.12 11.77
CA VAL A 229 -2.60 -2.26 12.15
C VAL A 229 -1.16 -1.79 12.30
N ASP A 230 -0.65 -1.84 13.52
CA ASP A 230 0.71 -1.41 13.91
C ASP A 230 1.69 -2.59 13.97
N ASN A 231 1.19 -3.78 14.36
CA ASN A 231 2.01 -4.98 14.51
C ASN A 231 1.17 -6.25 14.38
N PHE A 232 1.82 -7.42 14.38
CA PHE A 232 1.21 -8.74 14.54
C PHE A 232 1.75 -9.39 15.80
N ILE A 233 0.85 -9.81 16.71
CA ILE A 233 1.22 -10.31 18.02
C ILE A 233 0.48 -11.61 18.37
N GLY A 234 1.02 -12.36 19.35
CA GLY A 234 0.49 -13.64 19.83
C GLY A 234 -0.06 -13.60 21.26
N ASN A 235 -0.27 -12.40 21.82
CA ASN A 235 -0.77 -12.28 23.18
C ASN A 235 -2.23 -12.73 23.31
N ASP A 236 -2.54 -13.57 24.29
CA ASP A 236 -3.91 -14.00 24.63
C ASP A 236 -4.38 -13.45 25.97
N GLU A 237 -3.46 -13.27 26.91
CA GLU A 237 -3.79 -12.77 28.26
C GLU A 237 -3.64 -11.25 28.34
N LYS A 238 -4.45 -10.65 29.22
CA LYS A 238 -4.45 -9.21 29.53
C LYS A 238 -4.69 -8.28 28.33
N VAL A 239 -5.23 -8.81 27.23
CA VAL A 239 -5.63 -8.10 26.02
C VAL A 239 -7.15 -8.07 25.85
N ARG A 240 -7.64 -7.29 24.90
CA ARG A 240 -9.04 -7.33 24.43
C ARG A 240 -9.05 -7.60 22.94
N LYS A 241 -9.76 -8.64 22.56
CA LYS A 241 -9.93 -9.07 21.18
C LYS A 241 -11.32 -8.68 20.69
N TYR A 242 -11.38 -8.27 19.44
CA TYR A 242 -12.61 -7.90 18.76
C TYR A 242 -12.56 -8.44 17.32
N ALA A 243 -13.73 -8.58 16.71
CA ALA A 243 -13.86 -8.96 15.30
C ALA A 243 -15.16 -8.41 14.72
N ASN A 244 -15.22 -8.27 13.41
CA ASN A 244 -16.40 -7.85 12.68
C ASN A 244 -17.02 -6.55 13.21
N ASN A 245 -16.21 -5.53 13.47
CA ASN A 245 -16.63 -4.24 13.98
C ASN A 245 -15.69 -3.10 13.51
N LEU A 246 -15.94 -1.88 14.01
CA LEU A 246 -15.08 -0.73 13.75
C LEU A 246 -14.08 -0.53 14.89
N SER A 247 -12.86 -0.14 14.53
CA SER A 247 -11.90 0.48 15.45
C SER A 247 -11.90 1.98 15.25
N LEU A 248 -12.04 2.75 16.32
CA LEU A 248 -11.95 4.22 16.33
C LEU A 248 -10.74 4.64 17.14
N ALA A 249 -9.81 5.38 16.54
CA ALA A 249 -8.67 5.94 17.23
C ALA A 249 -9.08 7.11 18.16
N ASN A 250 -8.79 6.95 19.46
CA ASN A 250 -9.13 7.92 20.52
C ASN A 250 -8.10 9.03 20.63
N SER A 251 -6.85 8.73 20.30
CA SER A 251 -5.65 9.59 20.38
C SER A 251 -4.75 9.32 19.19
N GLY A 252 -3.60 9.95 19.07
CA GLY A 252 -2.73 9.82 17.91
C GLY A 252 -3.41 10.36 16.65
N SER A 253 -3.70 9.50 15.69
CA SER A 253 -4.54 9.83 14.53
C SER A 253 -6.02 9.84 14.91
N VAL A 254 -6.41 10.78 15.79
CA VAL A 254 -7.75 10.86 16.38
C VAL A 254 -8.81 10.92 15.28
N GLY A 255 -9.86 10.11 15.42
CA GLY A 255 -10.94 10.02 14.44
C GLY A 255 -10.73 8.95 13.36
N SER A 256 -9.51 8.48 13.11
CA SER A 256 -9.29 7.37 12.16
C SER A 256 -10.13 6.16 12.56
N CYS A 257 -10.96 5.70 11.61
CA CYS A 257 -11.96 4.65 11.86
C CYS A 257 -11.90 3.59 10.77
N PHE A 258 -11.69 2.32 11.16
CA PHE A 258 -11.49 1.23 10.21
C PHE A 258 -12.37 0.03 10.55
N TYR A 259 -12.90 -0.63 9.51
CA TYR A 259 -13.61 -1.91 9.65
C TYR A 259 -12.63 -3.07 9.62
N HIS A 260 -12.77 -3.98 10.62
CA HIS A 260 -12.00 -5.21 10.71
C HIS A 260 -12.93 -6.43 10.65
N LYS A 261 -12.83 -7.19 9.57
CA LYS A 261 -13.57 -8.44 9.40
C LYS A 261 -13.02 -9.57 10.26
N TYR A 262 -11.71 -9.52 10.50
CA TYR A 262 -10.92 -10.52 11.24
C TYR A 262 -10.79 -10.17 12.71
N GLU A 263 -10.37 -11.14 13.52
CA GLU A 263 -10.03 -10.91 14.93
C GLU A 263 -8.78 -10.04 15.03
N TYR A 264 -8.82 -9.07 15.93
CA TYR A 264 -7.70 -8.18 16.24
C TYR A 264 -7.63 -7.86 17.73
N ILE A 265 -6.46 -7.48 18.20
CA ILE A 265 -6.21 -6.99 19.56
C ILE A 265 -6.19 -5.47 19.52
N ALA A 266 -7.01 -4.82 20.35
CA ALA A 266 -7.11 -3.37 20.42
C ALA A 266 -6.25 -2.79 21.54
N SER A 267 -5.43 -1.77 21.22
CA SER A 267 -4.74 -0.96 22.22
C SER A 267 -5.70 -0.09 23.04
N ASP A 268 -5.25 0.47 24.14
CA ASP A 268 -6.02 1.44 24.95
C ASP A 268 -6.30 2.78 24.22
N HIS A 269 -5.65 3.01 23.08
CA HIS A 269 -5.90 4.15 22.22
C HIS A 269 -6.99 3.90 21.16
N ILE A 270 -7.63 2.74 21.21
CA ILE A 270 -8.71 2.32 20.31
C ILE A 270 -10.00 2.09 21.07
N THR A 271 -11.11 2.58 20.54
CA THR A 271 -12.47 2.18 20.93
C THR A 271 -13.06 1.28 19.85
N ALA A 272 -13.43 0.06 20.21
CA ALA A 272 -14.20 -0.84 19.37
C ALA A 272 -15.68 -0.45 19.38
N LEU A 273 -16.31 -0.39 18.20
CA LEU A 273 -17.70 -0.03 18.00
C LEU A 273 -18.43 -1.19 17.32
N THR A 274 -19.34 -1.84 18.04
CA THR A 274 -20.08 -3.01 17.54
C THR A 274 -21.58 -2.70 17.44
N SER A 275 -22.19 -2.98 16.29
CA SER A 275 -23.62 -2.84 16.03
C SER A 275 -24.24 -4.17 15.61
N ASP A 276 -25.44 -4.48 16.08
CA ASP A 276 -26.17 -5.69 15.68
C ASP A 276 -26.75 -5.60 14.26
N TYR A 277 -26.91 -4.39 13.74
CA TYR A 277 -27.57 -4.10 12.47
C TYR A 277 -26.58 -3.94 11.31
N ALA A 278 -25.28 -3.79 11.60
CA ALA A 278 -24.28 -3.46 10.61
C ALA A 278 -23.61 -4.70 10.01
N ASN A 279 -23.71 -4.84 8.70
CA ASN A 279 -22.82 -5.71 7.92
C ASN A 279 -21.54 -4.97 7.49
N GLU A 280 -20.63 -5.64 6.78
CA GLU A 280 -19.36 -5.04 6.34
C GLU A 280 -19.53 -3.74 5.54
N TYR A 281 -20.57 -3.62 4.72
CA TYR A 281 -20.82 -2.44 3.89
C TYR A 281 -21.36 -1.28 4.73
N VAL A 282 -22.25 -1.56 5.67
CA VAL A 282 -22.74 -0.56 6.62
C VAL A 282 -21.60 -0.04 7.49
N TYR A 283 -20.74 -0.91 7.99
CA TYR A 283 -19.55 -0.48 8.72
C TYR A 283 -18.63 0.41 7.89
N LYS A 284 -18.36 0.08 6.64
CA LYS A 284 -17.57 0.92 5.72
C LYS A 284 -18.23 2.29 5.48
N PHE A 285 -19.55 2.33 5.33
CA PHE A 285 -20.29 3.57 5.21
C PHE A 285 -20.14 4.44 6.48
N MET A 286 -20.41 3.86 7.64
CA MET A 286 -20.30 4.57 8.92
C MET A 286 -18.86 5.01 9.22
N SER A 287 -17.85 4.21 8.87
CA SER A 287 -16.46 4.59 9.13
C SER A 287 -16.08 5.90 8.45
N THR A 288 -16.57 6.16 7.23
CA THR A 288 -16.34 7.42 6.51
C THR A 288 -16.95 8.62 7.22
N ILE A 289 -18.15 8.44 7.80
CA ILE A 289 -18.82 9.51 8.57
C ILE A 289 -18.11 9.73 9.90
N ILE A 290 -17.76 8.65 10.59
CA ILE A 290 -17.08 8.70 11.90
C ILE A 290 -15.69 9.33 11.77
N SER A 291 -14.97 9.09 10.69
CA SER A 291 -13.66 9.69 10.46
C SER A 291 -13.69 11.22 10.45
N ARG A 292 -14.82 11.85 10.14
CA ARG A 292 -14.98 13.31 10.25
C ARG A 292 -14.88 13.85 11.68
N LEU A 293 -14.87 12.98 12.68
CA LEU A 293 -14.57 13.39 14.06
C LEU A 293 -13.15 13.99 14.19
N GLU A 294 -12.23 13.74 13.24
CA GLU A 294 -10.92 14.41 13.18
C GLU A 294 -11.04 15.94 13.08
N GLU A 295 -12.13 16.47 12.52
CA GLU A 295 -12.39 17.91 12.43
C GLU A 295 -12.72 18.53 13.82
N LYS A 296 -13.25 17.73 14.73
CA LYS A 296 -13.71 18.14 16.08
C LYS A 296 -12.73 17.78 17.18
N TYR A 297 -11.97 16.70 16.99
CA TYR A 297 -11.04 16.14 17.98
C TYR A 297 -9.62 16.18 17.47
N SER A 298 -8.65 16.22 18.40
CA SER A 298 -7.24 16.30 18.10
C SER A 298 -6.42 15.66 19.21
N PHE A 299 -5.09 15.62 19.08
CA PHE A 299 -4.18 15.12 20.12
C PHE A 299 -4.43 15.80 21.49
N ASN A 300 -4.72 17.10 21.52
CA ASN A 300 -5.01 17.83 22.75
C ASN A 300 -6.48 17.71 23.19
N ARG A 301 -7.32 17.07 22.42
CA ARG A 301 -8.74 16.87 22.68
C ARG A 301 -9.16 15.47 22.25
N GLU A 302 -8.69 14.47 22.98
CA GLU A 302 -8.97 13.05 22.68
C GLU A 302 -10.45 12.70 22.79
N ILE A 303 -10.86 11.63 22.09
CA ILE A 303 -12.18 11.02 22.20
C ILE A 303 -12.17 10.10 23.43
N ASN A 304 -12.85 10.50 24.50
CA ASN A 304 -13.04 9.66 25.69
C ASN A 304 -14.47 9.11 25.77
N ASP A 305 -14.70 8.17 26.69
CA ASP A 305 -15.98 7.46 26.82
C ASP A 305 -17.16 8.40 27.07
N LYS A 306 -16.97 9.51 27.82
CA LYS A 306 -18.01 10.53 28.04
C LYS A 306 -18.29 11.36 26.80
N ARG A 307 -17.28 11.61 25.96
CA ARG A 307 -17.44 12.37 24.73
C ARG A 307 -18.12 11.53 23.68
N ILE A 308 -17.67 10.30 23.46
CA ILE A 308 -18.24 9.43 22.44
C ILE A 308 -19.72 9.09 22.72
N SER A 309 -20.12 8.92 23.98
CA SER A 309 -21.52 8.65 24.33
C SER A 309 -22.46 9.83 24.03
N ARG A 310 -21.95 11.02 23.79
CA ARG A 310 -22.71 12.23 23.43
C ARG A 310 -22.56 12.61 21.96
N GLU A 311 -21.71 11.90 21.24
CA GLU A 311 -21.55 12.14 19.79
C GLU A 311 -22.77 11.63 19.04
N LYS A 312 -23.01 12.26 17.91
CA LYS A 312 -24.08 11.90 17.00
C LYS A 312 -23.50 11.57 15.61
N LEU A 313 -24.12 10.62 14.97
CA LEU A 313 -23.93 10.30 13.56
C LEU A 313 -25.09 10.84 12.75
N PHE A 314 -24.79 11.47 11.63
CA PHE A 314 -25.79 11.89 10.65
C PHE A 314 -25.93 10.77 9.63
N LEU A 315 -27.06 10.03 9.69
CA LEU A 315 -27.29 8.83 8.88
C LEU A 315 -28.54 8.99 8.02
N PRO A 316 -28.59 8.31 6.84
CA PRO A 316 -29.80 8.24 6.04
C PRO A 316 -30.89 7.47 6.79
N ILE A 317 -32.13 7.92 6.67
CA ILE A 317 -33.29 7.30 7.31
C ILE A 317 -34.21 6.61 6.31
N ASP A 318 -34.92 5.62 6.82
CA ASP A 318 -36.03 4.96 6.11
C ASP A 318 -37.37 5.68 6.39
N LYS A 319 -38.47 5.16 5.85
CA LYS A 319 -39.81 5.68 6.02
C LYS A 319 -40.35 5.67 7.47
N ASN A 320 -39.65 5.01 8.39
CA ASN A 320 -39.97 4.93 9.81
C ASN A 320 -39.10 5.83 10.67
N ASP A 321 -38.34 6.74 10.07
CA ASP A 321 -37.35 7.59 10.74
C ASP A 321 -36.20 6.83 11.42
N GLU A 322 -35.98 5.57 11.05
CA GLU A 322 -34.90 4.71 11.55
C GLU A 322 -33.70 4.68 10.58
N PRO A 323 -32.47 4.34 11.03
CA PRO A 323 -31.31 4.27 10.14
C PRO A 323 -31.54 3.33 8.95
N HIS A 324 -31.36 3.82 7.73
CA HIS A 324 -31.62 3.08 6.51
C HIS A 324 -30.48 2.11 6.17
N TRP A 325 -30.36 1.01 6.94
CA TRP A 325 -29.28 0.02 6.83
C TRP A 325 -29.10 -0.54 5.42
N LYS A 326 -30.23 -0.83 4.74
CA LYS A 326 -30.20 -1.35 3.36
C LYS A 326 -29.61 -0.32 2.38
N TYR A 327 -29.99 0.94 2.51
CA TYR A 327 -29.44 2.02 1.69
C TYR A 327 -27.91 2.13 1.86
N MET A 328 -27.42 2.23 3.11
CA MET A 328 -25.99 2.32 3.41
C MET A 328 -25.21 1.16 2.83
N SER A 329 -25.74 -0.06 2.98
CA SER A 329 -25.12 -1.26 2.40
C SER A 329 -25.05 -1.20 0.88
N ASN A 330 -26.15 -0.84 0.21
CA ASN A 330 -26.23 -0.81 -1.25
C ASN A 330 -25.43 0.35 -1.85
N PHE A 331 -25.31 1.47 -1.15
CA PHE A 331 -24.46 2.59 -1.55
C PHE A 331 -22.99 2.17 -1.67
N ILE A 332 -22.45 1.49 -0.65
CA ILE A 332 -21.07 1.01 -0.67
C ILE A 332 -20.86 -0.10 -1.72
N LYS A 333 -21.83 -1.02 -1.87
CA LYS A 333 -21.78 -2.04 -2.93
C LYS A 333 -21.72 -1.41 -4.32
N LYS A 334 -22.49 -0.35 -4.55
CA LYS A 334 -22.46 0.42 -5.81
C LYS A 334 -21.08 1.03 -6.07
N LEU A 335 -20.50 1.70 -5.07
CA LEU A 335 -19.15 2.27 -5.19
C LEU A 335 -18.09 1.20 -5.42
N GLU A 336 -18.16 0.07 -4.71
CA GLU A 336 -17.26 -1.06 -4.92
C GLU A 336 -17.36 -1.59 -6.36
N LYS A 337 -18.59 -1.76 -6.87
CA LYS A 337 -18.84 -2.20 -8.24
C LYS A 337 -18.21 -1.25 -9.27
N GLU A 338 -18.48 0.04 -9.17
CA GLU A 338 -17.92 1.06 -10.07
C GLU A 338 -16.38 1.04 -10.09
N ASN A 339 -15.76 0.87 -8.92
CA ASN A 339 -14.30 0.77 -8.81
C ASN A 339 -13.76 -0.52 -9.41
N ILE A 340 -14.45 -1.65 -9.20
CA ILE A 340 -14.08 -2.94 -9.80
C ILE A 340 -14.17 -2.86 -11.33
N GLU A 341 -15.26 -2.31 -11.89
CA GLU A 341 -15.44 -2.15 -13.33
C GLU A 341 -14.31 -1.31 -13.95
N LYS A 342 -13.95 -0.19 -13.32
CA LYS A 342 -12.80 0.63 -13.74
C LYS A 342 -11.49 -0.17 -13.70
N THR A 343 -11.26 -0.93 -12.64
CA THR A 343 -10.06 -1.75 -12.47
C THR A 343 -9.98 -2.85 -13.53
N LEU A 344 -11.08 -3.54 -13.79
CA LEU A 344 -11.14 -4.57 -14.84
C LEU A 344 -10.86 -4.01 -16.21
N ASN A 345 -11.40 -2.85 -16.55
CA ASN A 345 -11.11 -2.18 -17.82
C ASN A 345 -9.60 -1.93 -17.99
N HIS A 346 -8.91 -1.45 -16.96
CA HIS A 346 -7.45 -1.28 -17.00
C HIS A 346 -6.70 -2.61 -17.17
N ILE A 347 -7.12 -3.66 -16.46
CA ILE A 347 -6.51 -4.99 -16.56
C ILE A 347 -6.71 -5.56 -17.97
N TYR A 348 -7.89 -5.44 -18.57
CA TYR A 348 -8.15 -5.94 -19.91
C TYR A 348 -7.38 -5.18 -20.99
N ILE A 349 -7.30 -3.85 -20.88
CA ILE A 349 -6.45 -3.05 -21.79
C ILE A 349 -4.99 -3.53 -21.66
N TYR A 350 -4.50 -3.72 -20.45
CA TYR A 350 -3.14 -4.22 -20.22
C TYR A 350 -2.94 -5.61 -20.86
N ILE A 351 -3.85 -6.56 -20.60
CA ILE A 351 -3.79 -7.91 -21.17
C ILE A 351 -3.84 -7.85 -22.72
N TYR A 352 -4.64 -6.95 -23.29
CA TYR A 352 -4.72 -6.75 -24.75
C TYR A 352 -3.42 -6.22 -25.34
N ILE A 353 -2.86 -5.15 -24.76
CA ILE A 353 -1.63 -4.51 -25.25
C ILE A 353 -0.44 -5.48 -25.23
N TYR A 354 -0.33 -6.32 -24.19
CA TYR A 354 0.80 -7.23 -24.01
C TYR A 354 0.53 -8.68 -24.46
N ASN A 355 -0.62 -8.95 -25.09
CA ASN A 355 -0.94 -10.23 -25.74
C ASN A 355 -0.68 -10.21 -27.27
N CYS A 356 -0.35 -9.06 -27.84
CA CYS A 356 0.02 -8.92 -29.27
C CYS A 356 1.49 -9.27 -29.49
#